data_aceb30ac3930ca58ec25a44cf271d15f
#
_entry.id   aceb30ac3930ca58ec25a44cf271d15f
#
_cell.length_a   1.000
_cell.length_b   1.000
_cell.length_c   1.000
_cell.angle_alpha   90.00
_cell.angle_beta   90.00
_cell.angle_gamma   90.00
#
_symmetry.space_group_name_H-M   'P 1'
#
loop_
_entity.id
_entity.type
_entity.pdbx_description
1 polymer ?
#
loop_
_entity_poly.entity_id
_entity_poly.type
_entity_poly.pdbx_seq_one_letter_code
_entity_poly.pdbx_strand_id
1 'polypeptide(L)'
;IGNENLIIESIRETFFWKIFQAHKENQFNFMWSILNYYVNTYSNYGPSHWHSEILKLAERYMVEDNQWRFYEFIKNWNIQNFTNDDWKEEINGEYTNKPLALKSLKKLFEILKSSNKYQEDIIWILNLYQYALKKLDNDIWLLREYTILLNKANKTDEAIEIYKNIILELSDQAYAWHEFANIFKHRNKLLSISMLCKAITIQPNEDFLGEIRLDLAELLLDNEQLKEGLIELTKYKKHREEKGWKTPERFKILFSKVSDIECSSLDNKTFYESSKLKAEEYILSNIPSTYVVLYETFKNKEGKERLIFTDFKDIEFVTNRKKSHSLVNAKKNDIFEAKLHYDNANQRYLVLKIEKSLHTIDKIIDNAQEEIAIVDHINTQKKLFHYVINSRQDGVIHFDQTTLRPEIGNFIKIKYYSSNDKKSNKTKINILKIELTSEIKSSLLKSTTGELKLKYKEGSLTYDYDEIIDDQIDIDIRRPDFAFINDYYVPKYLLEKNNITSNTEVKVNILFNGEKWNVYKIEKI
;
A
#
# COMPACT_ATOMS: atom_id res chain seq x y z
N ILE A 1 -14.03 47.64 15.65
CA ILE A 1 -13.87 46.15 15.55
C ILE A 1 -12.65 45.67 16.36
N GLY A 2 -11.49 46.39 16.40
CA GLY A 2 -10.29 45.94 17.11
C GLY A 2 -10.42 45.93 18.65
N ASN A 3 -11.02 46.92 19.24
CA ASN A 3 -11.16 47.03 20.71
C ASN A 3 -12.19 46.05 21.28
N GLU A 4 -13.24 45.77 20.57
CA GLU A 4 -14.30 44.84 21.04
C GLU A 4 -13.76 43.41 21.13
N ASN A 5 -12.97 42.96 20.13
CA ASN A 5 -12.36 41.62 20.16
C ASN A 5 -11.36 41.45 21.32
N LEU A 6 -10.59 42.50 21.66
CA LEU A 6 -9.67 42.47 22.80
C LEU A 6 -10.43 42.33 24.13
N ILE A 7 -11.55 43.02 24.28
CA ILE A 7 -12.41 42.92 25.46
C ILE A 7 -12.98 41.51 25.60
N ILE A 8 -13.51 40.93 24.54
CA ILE A 8 -14.06 39.57 24.55
C ILE A 8 -12.96 38.54 24.88
N GLU A 9 -11.76 38.67 24.32
CA GLU A 9 -10.65 37.78 24.65
C GLU A 9 -10.25 37.88 26.13
N SER A 10 -10.19 39.06 26.71
CA SER A 10 -9.91 39.27 28.11
C SER A 10 -10.99 38.67 29.04
N ILE A 11 -12.26 38.76 28.62
CA ILE A 11 -13.39 38.10 29.31
C ILE A 11 -13.23 36.59 29.26
N ARG A 12 -12.91 36.02 28.07
CA ARG A 12 -12.72 34.57 27.86
C ARG A 12 -11.57 34.04 28.72
N GLU A 13 -10.44 34.76 28.76
CA GLU A 13 -9.32 34.42 29.61
C GLU A 13 -9.74 34.41 31.10
N THR A 14 -10.54 35.38 31.52
CA THR A 14 -11.08 35.42 32.91
C THR A 14 -11.93 34.20 33.21
N PHE A 15 -12.78 33.77 32.26
CA PHE A 15 -13.58 32.55 32.40
C PHE A 15 -12.69 31.31 32.47
N PHE A 16 -11.68 31.19 31.62
CA PHE A 16 -10.71 30.08 31.66
C PHE A 16 -10.13 29.92 33.08
N TRP A 17 -9.58 30.97 33.64
CA TRP A 17 -8.97 30.90 34.96
C TRP A 17 -9.97 30.62 36.07
N LYS A 18 -11.19 31.15 36.01
CA LYS A 18 -12.25 30.82 36.98
C LYS A 18 -12.68 29.34 36.93
N ILE A 19 -12.82 28.78 35.72
CA ILE A 19 -13.15 27.37 35.51
C ILE A 19 -12.02 26.50 36.05
N PHE A 20 -10.77 26.83 35.72
CA PHE A 20 -9.58 26.12 36.16
C PHE A 20 -9.48 26.12 37.71
N GLN A 21 -9.70 27.27 38.35
CA GLN A 21 -9.66 27.41 39.80
C GLN A 21 -10.80 26.62 40.48
N ALA A 22 -12.02 26.72 39.98
CA ALA A 22 -13.15 25.96 40.50
C ALA A 22 -12.91 24.44 40.44
N HIS A 23 -12.29 23.95 39.38
CA HIS A 23 -11.87 22.55 39.27
C HIS A 23 -10.81 22.19 40.33
N LYS A 24 -9.77 23.02 40.47
CA LYS A 24 -8.68 22.82 41.44
C LYS A 24 -9.19 22.75 42.88
N GLU A 25 -10.25 23.49 43.18
CA GLU A 25 -10.92 23.52 44.48
C GLU A 25 -11.98 22.43 44.64
N ASN A 26 -12.11 21.49 43.67
CA ASN A 26 -13.11 20.42 43.63
C ASN A 26 -14.56 20.93 43.63
N GLN A 27 -14.79 22.16 43.18
CA GLN A 27 -16.13 22.77 43.11
C GLN A 27 -16.78 22.41 41.74
N PHE A 28 -16.96 21.13 41.42
CA PHE A 28 -17.37 20.65 40.11
C PHE A 28 -18.73 21.20 39.65
N ASN A 29 -19.70 21.31 40.52
CA ASN A 29 -21.01 21.89 40.17
C ASN A 29 -20.89 23.36 39.79
N PHE A 30 -20.08 24.12 40.53
CA PHE A 30 -19.84 25.53 40.26
C PHE A 30 -19.06 25.69 38.94
N MET A 31 -18.03 24.88 38.72
CA MET A 31 -17.30 24.84 37.47
C MET A 31 -18.22 24.65 36.25
N TRP A 32 -19.10 23.65 36.28
CA TRP A 32 -20.07 23.41 35.21
C TRP A 32 -21.09 24.53 35.06
N SER A 33 -21.46 25.22 36.13
CA SER A 33 -22.34 26.41 36.05
C SER A 33 -21.66 27.58 35.34
N ILE A 34 -20.36 27.78 35.59
CA ILE A 34 -19.55 28.78 34.89
C ILE A 34 -19.42 28.42 33.39
N LEU A 35 -19.11 27.15 33.04
CA LEU A 35 -19.03 26.66 31.65
C LEU A 35 -20.36 26.91 30.93
N ASN A 36 -21.48 26.59 31.54
CA ASN A 36 -22.80 26.75 30.96
C ASN A 36 -23.17 28.24 30.77
N TYR A 37 -22.88 29.09 31.76
CA TYR A 37 -23.07 30.54 31.61
C TYR A 37 -22.20 31.11 30.48
N TYR A 38 -20.93 30.71 30.45
CA TYR A 38 -19.99 31.12 29.41
C TYR A 38 -20.48 30.77 28.00
N VAL A 39 -20.84 29.52 27.76
CA VAL A 39 -21.23 29.08 26.44
C VAL A 39 -22.52 29.74 25.95
N ASN A 40 -23.48 29.93 26.80
CA ASN A 40 -24.75 30.59 26.48
C ASN A 40 -24.61 32.10 26.22
N THR A 41 -23.56 32.73 26.75
CA THR A 41 -23.38 34.18 26.64
C THR A 41 -22.34 34.58 25.60
N TYR A 42 -21.26 33.82 25.49
CA TYR A 42 -20.05 34.24 24.74
C TYR A 42 -19.68 33.36 23.54
N SER A 43 -20.42 32.29 23.25
CA SER A 43 -20.12 31.41 22.10
C SER A 43 -20.28 32.12 20.76
N ASN A 44 -21.19 33.08 20.63
CA ASN A 44 -21.53 33.76 19.38
C ASN A 44 -20.47 34.78 18.91
N TYR A 45 -19.46 35.07 19.72
CA TYR A 45 -18.39 36.01 19.33
C TYR A 45 -17.29 35.41 18.43
N GLY A 46 -17.54 34.22 17.89
CA GLY A 46 -16.66 33.57 16.92
C GLY A 46 -15.46 32.85 17.52
N PRO A 47 -14.62 32.27 16.67
CA PRO A 47 -13.47 31.46 17.09
C PRO A 47 -12.38 32.32 17.73
N SER A 48 -11.72 31.79 18.77
CA SER A 48 -10.54 32.40 19.37
C SER A 48 -9.73 31.37 20.19
N HIS A 49 -8.51 31.77 20.54
CA HIS A 49 -7.63 30.96 21.37
C HIS A 49 -8.28 30.57 22.70
N TRP A 50 -8.76 31.54 23.48
CA TRP A 50 -9.36 31.27 24.78
C TRP A 50 -10.68 30.50 24.70
N HIS A 51 -11.43 30.66 23.61
CA HIS A 51 -12.62 29.84 23.36
C HIS A 51 -12.25 28.36 23.23
N SER A 52 -11.18 28.04 22.46
CA SER A 52 -10.66 26.69 22.34
C SER A 52 -10.07 26.14 23.65
N GLU A 53 -9.36 26.98 24.42
CA GLU A 53 -8.81 26.58 25.72
C GLU A 53 -9.89 26.23 26.74
N ILE A 54 -11.02 26.96 26.75
CA ILE A 54 -12.18 26.62 27.58
C ILE A 54 -12.79 25.27 27.19
N LEU A 55 -12.86 24.96 25.89
CA LEU A 55 -13.29 23.63 25.43
C LEU A 55 -12.34 22.52 25.89
N LYS A 56 -11.01 22.76 25.82
CA LYS A 56 -10.02 21.81 26.35
C LYS A 56 -10.22 21.53 27.86
N LEU A 57 -10.59 22.52 28.64
CA LEU A 57 -10.95 22.32 30.06
C LEU A 57 -12.21 21.48 30.21
N ALA A 58 -13.28 21.81 29.47
CA ALA A 58 -14.52 21.05 29.49
C ALA A 58 -14.31 19.57 29.11
N GLU A 59 -13.51 19.32 28.09
CA GLU A 59 -13.10 17.95 27.68
C GLU A 59 -12.34 17.23 28.79
N ARG A 60 -11.34 17.90 29.38
CA ARG A 60 -10.48 17.32 30.42
C ARG A 60 -11.27 16.93 31.65
N TYR A 61 -12.28 17.72 32.00
CA TYR A 61 -13.06 17.55 33.23
C TYR A 61 -14.35 16.75 33.03
N MET A 62 -14.60 16.27 31.82
CA MET A 62 -15.68 15.33 31.57
C MET A 62 -15.33 13.96 32.14
N VAL A 63 -16.22 13.44 32.97
CA VAL A 63 -16.23 12.07 33.51
C VAL A 63 -17.57 11.41 33.19
N GLU A 64 -17.69 10.10 33.39
CA GLU A 64 -18.88 9.32 33.03
C GLU A 64 -20.18 9.92 33.59
N ASP A 65 -20.17 10.31 34.86
CA ASP A 65 -21.35 10.87 35.54
C ASP A 65 -21.81 12.23 35.04
N ASN A 66 -20.95 12.96 34.32
CA ASN A 66 -21.26 14.30 33.83
C ASN A 66 -21.23 14.44 32.28
N GLN A 67 -21.21 13.33 31.53
CA GLN A 67 -21.23 13.32 30.07
C GLN A 67 -22.37 14.16 29.47
N TRP A 68 -23.54 14.16 30.09
CA TRP A 68 -24.67 14.98 29.66
C TRP A 68 -24.40 16.49 29.73
N ARG A 69 -23.57 16.95 30.70
CA ARG A 69 -23.18 18.37 30.83
C ARG A 69 -22.22 18.76 29.70
N PHE A 70 -21.31 17.87 29.36
CA PHE A 70 -20.43 18.09 28.23
C PHE A 70 -21.20 18.11 26.90
N TYR A 71 -22.18 17.22 26.74
CA TYR A 71 -23.04 17.21 25.55
C TYR A 71 -23.76 18.55 25.36
N GLU A 72 -24.44 19.07 26.42
CA GLU A 72 -25.14 20.36 26.37
C GLU A 72 -24.16 21.53 26.13
N PHE A 73 -22.97 21.46 26.74
CA PHE A 73 -21.91 22.44 26.53
C PHE A 73 -21.46 22.48 25.08
N ILE A 74 -21.07 21.35 24.46
CA ILE A 74 -20.55 21.29 23.11
C ILE A 74 -21.60 21.68 22.05
N LYS A 75 -22.88 21.37 22.33
CA LYS A 75 -23.99 21.76 21.46
C LYS A 75 -24.10 23.28 21.37
N ASN A 76 -23.96 24.00 22.47
CA ASN A 76 -24.00 25.44 22.54
C ASN A 76 -22.66 26.10 22.20
N TRP A 77 -21.53 25.41 22.36
CA TRP A 77 -20.20 25.93 22.03
C TRP A 77 -20.06 26.26 20.53
N ASN A 78 -20.82 25.58 19.71
CA ASN A 78 -20.85 25.69 18.24
C ASN A 78 -19.54 25.33 17.57
N ILE A 79 -19.52 24.17 16.98
CA ILE A 79 -18.33 23.57 16.33
C ILE A 79 -17.75 24.42 15.18
N GLN A 80 -18.52 25.37 14.63
CA GLN A 80 -18.04 26.34 13.64
C GLN A 80 -17.06 27.35 14.25
N ASN A 81 -16.98 27.41 15.59
CA ASN A 81 -16.02 28.23 16.31
C ASN A 81 -14.65 27.59 16.50
N PHE A 82 -14.39 26.42 15.96
CA PHE A 82 -13.04 25.91 15.88
C PHE A 82 -12.16 26.82 15.05
N THR A 83 -11.00 27.18 15.58
CA THR A 83 -9.94 27.86 14.82
C THR A 83 -9.31 26.92 13.81
N ASN A 84 -8.56 27.45 12.84
CA ASN A 84 -7.81 26.59 11.92
C ASN A 84 -6.78 25.70 12.62
N ASP A 85 -6.27 26.10 13.78
CA ASP A 85 -5.29 25.34 14.55
C ASP A 85 -5.93 24.19 15.32
N ASP A 86 -7.21 24.30 15.71
CA ASP A 86 -7.96 23.22 16.37
C ASP A 86 -8.15 21.98 15.47
N TRP A 87 -7.99 22.14 14.15
CA TRP A 87 -8.04 21.06 13.17
C TRP A 87 -6.67 20.44 12.87
N LYS A 88 -5.59 20.97 13.46
CA LYS A 88 -4.22 20.48 13.24
C LYS A 88 -3.74 19.67 14.44
N GLU A 89 -2.80 18.79 14.18
CA GLU A 89 -2.06 18.11 15.24
C GLU A 89 -1.19 19.09 16.01
N GLU A 90 -1.17 18.97 17.32
CA GLU A 90 -0.34 19.76 18.22
C GLU A 90 0.92 18.97 18.56
N ILE A 91 2.09 19.48 18.13
CA ILE A 91 3.38 18.86 18.38
C ILE A 91 3.97 19.42 19.67
N ASN A 92 4.07 18.60 20.71
CA ASN A 92 4.67 18.93 22.00
C ASN A 92 5.91 18.05 22.24
N GLY A 93 7.09 18.52 21.81
CA GLY A 93 8.33 17.75 21.90
C GLY A 93 8.27 16.49 21.04
N GLU A 94 8.40 15.31 21.63
CA GLU A 94 8.32 14.01 20.94
C GLU A 94 6.87 13.49 20.79
N TYR A 95 5.88 14.16 21.38
CA TYR A 95 4.50 13.73 21.38
C TYR A 95 3.66 14.55 20.42
N THR A 96 2.89 13.87 19.60
CA THR A 96 1.89 14.47 18.71
C THR A 96 0.49 14.25 19.30
N ASN A 97 -0.17 15.34 19.65
CA ASN A 97 -1.55 15.33 20.11
C ASN A 97 -2.51 15.43 18.93
N LYS A 98 -3.57 14.61 18.95
CA LYS A 98 -4.64 14.73 17.95
C LYS A 98 -5.28 16.12 18.00
N PRO A 99 -5.80 16.62 16.86
CA PRO A 99 -6.54 17.86 16.79
C PRO A 99 -7.64 17.97 17.86
N LEU A 100 -7.85 19.15 18.43
CA LEU A 100 -8.90 19.40 19.42
C LEU A 100 -10.28 19.05 18.86
N ALA A 101 -10.53 19.41 17.60
CA ALA A 101 -11.79 19.10 16.92
C ALA A 101 -12.07 17.59 16.88
N LEU A 102 -11.06 16.78 16.55
CA LEU A 102 -11.20 15.31 16.56
C LEU A 102 -11.45 14.74 17.94
N LYS A 103 -10.77 15.26 18.97
CA LYS A 103 -10.99 14.84 20.36
C LYS A 103 -12.42 15.11 20.80
N SER A 104 -12.92 16.30 20.50
CA SER A 104 -14.28 16.73 20.86
C SER A 104 -15.35 15.89 20.16
N LEU A 105 -15.18 15.65 18.85
CA LEU A 105 -16.10 14.79 18.09
C LEU A 105 -16.10 13.36 18.60
N LYS A 106 -14.92 12.80 18.92
CA LYS A 106 -14.82 11.45 19.48
C LYS A 106 -15.56 11.34 20.82
N LYS A 107 -15.39 12.32 21.71
CA LYS A 107 -16.14 12.32 22.98
C LYS A 107 -17.65 12.42 22.77
N LEU A 108 -18.08 13.26 21.84
CA LEU A 108 -19.48 13.36 21.45
C LEU A 108 -19.99 12.01 20.91
N PHE A 109 -19.22 11.33 20.05
CA PHE A 109 -19.55 10.01 19.54
C PHE A 109 -19.74 8.96 20.65
N GLU A 110 -18.83 8.88 21.62
CA GLU A 110 -18.93 7.92 22.73
C GLU A 110 -20.21 8.14 23.56
N ILE A 111 -20.58 9.42 23.82
CA ILE A 111 -21.84 9.76 24.49
C ILE A 111 -23.05 9.27 23.70
N LEU A 112 -23.03 9.49 22.39
CA LEU A 112 -24.14 9.13 21.51
C LEU A 112 -24.23 7.63 21.26
N LYS A 113 -23.09 6.95 21.21
CA LYS A 113 -23.05 5.49 21.04
C LYS A 113 -23.68 4.79 22.24
N SER A 114 -23.43 5.26 23.45
CA SER A 114 -23.89 4.65 24.70
C SER A 114 -25.33 4.96 25.06
N SER A 115 -25.98 6.00 24.49
CA SER A 115 -27.29 6.49 24.89
C SER A 115 -28.23 6.76 23.71
N ASN A 116 -29.50 6.46 23.87
CA ASN A 116 -30.57 6.86 22.94
C ASN A 116 -31.22 8.19 23.31
N LYS A 117 -30.79 8.82 24.40
CA LYS A 117 -31.38 10.04 24.95
C LYS A 117 -31.36 11.22 23.95
N TYR A 118 -30.36 11.24 23.05
CA TYR A 118 -30.11 12.37 22.14
C TYR A 118 -30.53 12.09 20.71
N GLN A 119 -31.48 11.19 20.50
CA GLN A 119 -31.94 10.81 19.16
C GLN A 119 -32.53 12.01 18.37
N GLU A 120 -33.13 12.96 19.04
CA GLU A 120 -33.70 14.17 18.41
C GLU A 120 -32.65 15.06 17.77
N ASP A 121 -31.42 15.04 18.28
CA ASP A 121 -30.30 15.84 17.77
C ASP A 121 -29.47 15.14 16.69
N ILE A 122 -29.85 13.93 16.29
CA ILE A 122 -29.02 13.10 15.38
C ILE A 122 -28.71 13.80 14.05
N ILE A 123 -29.64 14.57 13.52
CA ILE A 123 -29.46 15.31 12.26
C ILE A 123 -28.42 16.42 12.43
N TRP A 124 -28.46 17.16 13.53
CA TRP A 124 -27.43 18.15 13.86
C TRP A 124 -26.05 17.52 13.94
N ILE A 125 -25.94 16.38 14.59
CA ILE A 125 -24.69 15.64 14.75
C ILE A 125 -24.15 15.15 13.40
N LEU A 126 -25.00 14.59 12.54
CA LEU A 126 -24.61 14.18 11.20
C LEU A 126 -24.06 15.36 10.37
N ASN A 127 -24.68 16.54 10.48
CA ASN A 127 -24.19 17.74 9.81
C ASN A 127 -22.79 18.17 10.35
N LEU A 128 -22.55 18.02 11.66
CA LEU A 128 -21.22 18.26 12.23
C LEU A 128 -20.16 17.34 11.65
N TYR A 129 -20.47 16.04 11.57
CA TYR A 129 -19.55 15.06 11.00
C TYR A 129 -19.28 15.31 9.51
N GLN A 130 -20.29 15.68 8.73
CA GLN A 130 -20.13 16.07 7.34
C GLN A 130 -19.21 17.29 7.18
N TYR A 131 -19.36 18.29 8.08
CA TYR A 131 -18.46 19.44 8.09
C TYR A 131 -17.03 19.06 8.43
N ALA A 132 -16.83 18.21 9.44
CA ALA A 132 -15.52 17.74 9.88
C ALA A 132 -14.83 16.88 8.82
N LEU A 133 -15.55 15.99 8.15
CA LEU A 133 -15.04 15.15 7.06
C LEU A 133 -14.50 16.00 5.90
N LYS A 134 -15.17 17.11 5.56
CA LYS A 134 -14.66 18.06 4.55
C LYS A 134 -13.39 18.77 4.99
N LYS A 135 -13.22 19.03 6.29
CA LYS A 135 -12.02 19.68 6.85
C LYS A 135 -10.82 18.75 6.96
N LEU A 136 -11.06 17.46 7.13
CA LEU A 136 -10.05 16.43 7.41
C LEU A 136 -9.92 15.39 6.27
N ASP A 137 -10.26 15.81 5.06
CA ASP A 137 -10.11 15.02 3.83
C ASP A 137 -10.60 13.56 3.97
N ASN A 138 -11.81 13.41 4.54
CA ASN A 138 -12.44 12.12 4.76
C ASN A 138 -11.61 11.15 5.64
N ASP A 139 -11.06 11.64 6.75
CA ASP A 139 -10.39 10.79 7.73
C ASP A 139 -11.20 9.51 8.02
N ILE A 140 -10.56 8.34 7.89
CA ILE A 140 -11.24 7.03 7.95
C ILE A 140 -11.88 6.75 9.32
N TRP A 141 -11.28 7.26 10.42
CA TRP A 141 -11.80 7.06 11.77
C TRP A 141 -13.07 7.88 11.97
N LEU A 142 -13.05 9.11 11.47
CA LEU A 142 -14.21 9.99 11.52
C LEU A 142 -15.33 9.48 10.60
N LEU A 143 -14.97 8.96 9.42
CA LEU A 143 -15.92 8.37 8.48
C LEU A 143 -16.59 7.12 9.07
N ARG A 144 -15.83 6.29 9.81
CA ARG A 144 -16.36 5.13 10.54
C ARG A 144 -17.38 5.54 11.62
N GLU A 145 -17.06 6.54 12.44
CA GLU A 145 -17.98 7.08 13.44
C GLU A 145 -19.25 7.65 12.80
N TYR A 146 -19.10 8.39 11.71
CA TYR A 146 -20.21 8.94 10.92
C TYR A 146 -21.17 7.85 10.43
N THR A 147 -20.66 6.72 9.92
CA THR A 147 -21.51 5.64 9.45
C THR A 147 -22.28 4.94 10.58
N ILE A 148 -21.69 4.80 11.75
CA ILE A 148 -22.40 4.29 12.94
C ILE A 148 -23.55 5.23 13.33
N LEU A 149 -23.31 6.54 13.27
CA LEU A 149 -24.34 7.55 13.53
C LEU A 149 -25.44 7.56 12.45
N LEU A 150 -25.09 7.38 11.19
CA LEU A 150 -26.06 7.21 10.09
C LEU A 150 -26.98 6.01 10.35
N ASN A 151 -26.42 4.87 10.73
CA ASN A 151 -27.22 3.70 11.06
C ASN A 151 -28.16 3.97 12.25
N LYS A 152 -27.66 4.66 13.27
CA LYS A 152 -28.47 5.09 14.42
C LYS A 152 -29.57 6.08 14.03
N ALA A 153 -29.37 6.86 12.97
CA ALA A 153 -30.35 7.76 12.38
C ALA A 153 -31.34 7.05 11.42
N ASN A 154 -31.36 5.71 11.38
CA ASN A 154 -32.13 4.89 10.45
C ASN A 154 -31.77 5.11 8.95
N LYS A 155 -30.61 5.69 8.66
CA LYS A 155 -30.04 5.83 7.31
C LYS A 155 -29.12 4.66 6.97
N THR A 156 -29.60 3.44 7.18
CA THR A 156 -28.80 2.21 7.08
C THR A 156 -28.23 1.98 5.69
N ASP A 157 -28.98 2.27 4.63
CA ASP A 157 -28.48 2.06 3.26
C ASP A 157 -27.30 3.00 2.93
N GLU A 158 -27.37 4.27 3.38
CA GLU A 158 -26.26 5.22 3.25
C GLU A 158 -25.03 4.75 4.06
N ALA A 159 -25.26 4.28 5.30
CA ALA A 159 -24.20 3.72 6.15
C ALA A 159 -23.52 2.52 5.49
N ILE A 160 -24.26 1.61 4.86
CA ILE A 160 -23.74 0.44 4.17
C ILE A 160 -22.83 0.85 3.00
N GLU A 161 -23.28 1.77 2.16
CA GLU A 161 -22.50 2.18 0.98
C GLU A 161 -21.16 2.85 1.37
N ILE A 162 -21.15 3.66 2.41
CA ILE A 162 -19.92 4.26 2.93
C ILE A 162 -19.03 3.19 3.57
N TYR A 163 -19.61 2.31 4.42
CA TYR A 163 -18.85 1.31 5.16
C TYR A 163 -18.20 0.26 4.27
N LYS A 164 -18.74 -0.01 3.06
CA LYS A 164 -18.10 -0.86 2.05
C LYS A 164 -16.68 -0.39 1.70
N ASN A 165 -16.46 0.92 1.60
CA ASN A 165 -15.13 1.47 1.34
C ASN A 165 -14.23 1.36 2.59
N ILE A 166 -14.77 1.64 3.77
CA ILE A 166 -14.05 1.52 5.04
C ILE A 166 -13.53 0.11 5.25
N ILE A 167 -14.38 -0.91 5.01
CA ILE A 167 -13.99 -2.31 5.21
C ILE A 167 -12.90 -2.78 4.25
N LEU A 168 -12.77 -2.18 3.05
CA LEU A 168 -11.67 -2.48 2.13
C LEU A 168 -10.32 -2.08 2.72
N GLU A 169 -10.25 -0.93 3.39
CA GLU A 169 -9.03 -0.45 4.06
C GLU A 169 -8.76 -1.18 5.38
N LEU A 170 -9.82 -1.54 6.11
CA LEU A 170 -9.75 -2.17 7.44
C LEU A 170 -10.09 -3.67 7.42
N SER A 171 -9.92 -4.34 6.28
CA SER A 171 -10.29 -5.75 6.09
C SER A 171 -9.60 -6.74 7.02
N ASP A 172 -8.45 -6.37 7.58
CA ASP A 172 -7.68 -7.17 8.55
C ASP A 172 -8.05 -6.85 10.01
N GLN A 173 -9.03 -5.97 10.25
CA GLN A 173 -9.43 -5.51 11.58
C GLN A 173 -10.77 -6.11 11.99
N ALA A 174 -10.76 -6.92 13.05
CA ALA A 174 -11.97 -7.60 13.52
C ALA A 174 -13.08 -6.63 13.97
N TYR A 175 -12.73 -5.50 14.61
CA TYR A 175 -13.69 -4.50 15.01
C TYR A 175 -14.44 -3.88 13.82
N ALA A 176 -13.78 -3.74 12.67
CA ALA A 176 -14.43 -3.19 11.47
C ALA A 176 -15.49 -4.16 10.93
N TRP A 177 -15.21 -5.45 10.90
CA TRP A 177 -16.22 -6.47 10.55
C TRP A 177 -17.35 -6.53 11.55
N HIS A 178 -17.07 -6.37 12.85
CA HIS A 178 -18.07 -6.33 13.91
C HIS A 178 -19.02 -5.11 13.76
N GLU A 179 -18.47 -3.94 13.52
CA GLU A 179 -19.28 -2.72 13.30
C GLU A 179 -20.14 -2.85 12.03
N PHE A 180 -19.57 -3.41 10.96
CA PHE A 180 -20.31 -3.63 9.73
C PHE A 180 -21.42 -4.66 9.92
N ALA A 181 -21.18 -5.74 10.68
CA ALA A 181 -22.20 -6.68 11.08
C ALA A 181 -23.36 -6.01 11.84
N ASN A 182 -23.05 -5.08 12.74
CA ASN A 182 -24.05 -4.34 13.50
C ASN A 182 -24.90 -3.41 12.62
N ILE A 183 -24.33 -2.83 11.55
CA ILE A 183 -25.09 -2.07 10.55
C ILE A 183 -26.10 -3.00 9.82
N PHE A 184 -25.71 -4.24 9.53
CA PHE A 184 -26.55 -5.24 8.85
C PHE A 184 -27.54 -5.97 9.75
N LYS A 185 -27.40 -5.91 11.07
CA LYS A 185 -28.11 -6.72 12.06
C LYS A 185 -29.62 -6.83 11.79
N HIS A 186 -30.27 -5.73 11.46
CA HIS A 186 -31.72 -5.68 11.18
C HIS A 186 -32.07 -5.79 9.70
N ARG A 187 -31.10 -5.61 8.80
CA ARG A 187 -31.31 -5.65 7.33
C ARG A 187 -31.12 -7.04 6.76
N ASN A 188 -30.07 -7.74 7.19
CA ASN A 188 -29.73 -9.09 6.72
C ASN A 188 -28.96 -9.85 7.81
N LYS A 189 -29.71 -10.60 8.62
CA LYS A 189 -29.15 -11.38 9.74
C LYS A 189 -28.07 -12.37 9.29
N LEU A 190 -28.29 -13.07 8.17
CA LEU A 190 -27.34 -14.07 7.68
C LEU A 190 -26.00 -13.45 7.26
N LEU A 191 -26.03 -12.27 6.64
CA LEU A 191 -24.82 -11.55 6.28
C LEU A 191 -24.13 -10.98 7.53
N SER A 192 -24.90 -10.51 8.53
CA SER A 192 -24.35 -10.07 9.82
C SER A 192 -23.65 -11.23 10.54
N ILE A 193 -24.26 -12.42 10.63
CA ILE A 193 -23.61 -13.63 11.15
C ILE A 193 -22.30 -13.92 10.42
N SER A 194 -22.32 -13.85 9.10
CA SER A 194 -21.16 -14.09 8.25
C SER A 194 -20.00 -13.12 8.54
N MET A 195 -20.30 -11.82 8.74
CA MET A 195 -19.32 -10.79 9.12
C MET A 195 -18.76 -11.01 10.51
N LEU A 196 -19.59 -11.42 11.48
CA LEU A 196 -19.11 -11.76 12.84
C LEU A 196 -18.21 -13.00 12.83
N CYS A 197 -18.54 -14.02 12.03
CA CYS A 197 -17.65 -15.16 11.81
C CYS A 197 -16.31 -14.73 11.20
N LYS A 198 -16.32 -13.81 10.25
CA LYS A 198 -15.10 -13.23 9.68
C LYS A 198 -14.28 -12.50 10.74
N ALA A 199 -14.91 -11.68 11.59
CA ALA A 199 -14.25 -10.99 12.70
C ALA A 199 -13.55 -11.96 13.66
N ILE A 200 -14.21 -13.06 14.04
CA ILE A 200 -13.62 -14.09 14.91
C ILE A 200 -12.42 -14.77 14.25
N THR A 201 -12.48 -15.06 12.95
CA THR A 201 -11.35 -15.72 12.25
C THR A 201 -10.12 -14.83 12.10
N ILE A 202 -10.29 -13.51 12.17
CA ILE A 202 -9.18 -12.54 12.06
C ILE A 202 -8.51 -12.30 13.42
N GLN A 203 -9.28 -12.29 14.52
CA GLN A 203 -8.79 -11.93 15.84
C GLN A 203 -8.36 -13.17 16.65
N PRO A 204 -7.05 -13.36 16.88
CA PRO A 204 -6.56 -14.52 17.65
C PRO A 204 -6.66 -14.34 19.16
N ASN A 205 -6.81 -13.08 19.65
CA ASN A 205 -6.84 -12.79 21.09
C ASN A 205 -8.29 -12.73 21.59
N GLU A 206 -8.65 -13.66 22.46
CA GLU A 206 -9.97 -13.79 23.06
C GLU A 206 -10.40 -12.55 23.88
N ASP A 207 -9.45 -11.79 24.42
CA ASP A 207 -9.75 -10.55 25.19
C ASP A 207 -10.55 -9.54 24.36
N PHE A 208 -10.44 -9.57 23.03
CA PHE A 208 -11.14 -8.68 22.12
C PHE A 208 -12.38 -9.28 21.46
N LEU A 209 -12.70 -10.55 21.76
CA LEU A 209 -13.84 -11.24 21.15
C LEU A 209 -15.14 -11.20 21.95
N GLY A 210 -15.14 -10.65 23.17
CA GLY A 210 -16.28 -10.73 24.07
C GLY A 210 -17.59 -10.25 23.45
N GLU A 211 -17.67 -9.00 23.02
CA GLU A 211 -18.90 -8.45 22.40
C GLU A 211 -19.22 -9.10 21.06
N ILE A 212 -18.20 -9.47 20.27
CA ILE A 212 -18.40 -10.16 18.99
C ILE A 212 -19.07 -11.52 19.21
N ARG A 213 -18.66 -12.27 20.24
CA ARG A 213 -19.27 -13.55 20.59
C ARG A 213 -20.70 -13.41 21.10
N LEU A 214 -20.98 -12.38 21.92
CA LEU A 214 -22.33 -12.11 22.39
C LEU A 214 -23.27 -11.72 21.25
N ASP A 215 -22.81 -10.86 20.34
CA ASP A 215 -23.60 -10.46 19.17
C ASP A 215 -23.83 -11.63 18.23
N LEU A 216 -22.81 -12.46 18.01
CA LEU A 216 -22.97 -13.68 17.20
C LEU A 216 -23.92 -14.67 17.84
N ALA A 217 -23.79 -14.92 19.15
CA ALA A 217 -24.69 -15.82 19.86
C ALA A 217 -26.15 -15.34 19.77
N GLU A 218 -26.41 -14.06 20.00
CA GLU A 218 -27.76 -13.49 19.89
C GLU A 218 -28.36 -13.73 18.50
N LEU A 219 -27.61 -13.43 17.43
CA LEU A 219 -28.07 -13.63 16.06
C LEU A 219 -28.27 -15.11 15.70
N LEU A 220 -27.40 -15.99 16.21
CA LEU A 220 -27.53 -17.43 16.02
C LEU A 220 -28.79 -17.98 16.69
N LEU A 221 -29.06 -17.56 17.93
CA LEU A 221 -30.28 -17.95 18.64
C LEU A 221 -31.53 -17.40 17.93
N ASP A 222 -31.50 -16.17 17.46
CA ASP A 222 -32.57 -15.55 16.69
C ASP A 222 -32.78 -16.18 15.31
N ASN A 223 -31.82 -16.99 14.84
CA ASN A 223 -31.85 -17.72 13.57
C ASN A 223 -31.96 -19.23 13.77
N GLU A 224 -32.42 -19.67 14.97
CA GLU A 224 -32.65 -21.08 15.34
C GLU A 224 -31.41 -21.99 15.29
N GLN A 225 -30.18 -21.38 15.22
CA GLN A 225 -28.90 -22.07 15.29
C GLN A 225 -28.45 -22.23 16.75
N LEU A 226 -29.24 -22.97 17.50
CA LEU A 226 -29.13 -23.01 18.96
C LEU A 226 -27.84 -23.62 19.46
N LYS A 227 -27.32 -24.66 18.77
CA LYS A 227 -26.07 -25.34 19.16
C LYS A 227 -24.86 -24.43 18.97
N GLU A 228 -24.77 -23.77 17.83
CA GLU A 228 -23.70 -22.81 17.53
C GLU A 228 -23.76 -21.62 18.50
N GLY A 229 -24.96 -21.12 18.82
CA GLY A 229 -25.16 -20.07 19.80
C GLY A 229 -24.70 -20.46 21.20
N LEU A 230 -25.03 -21.69 21.65
CA LEU A 230 -24.58 -22.22 22.94
C LEU A 230 -23.05 -22.31 23.02
N ILE A 231 -22.39 -22.74 21.94
CA ILE A 231 -20.93 -22.80 21.89
C ILE A 231 -20.31 -21.41 22.08
N GLU A 232 -20.86 -20.38 21.43
CA GLU A 232 -20.35 -19.00 21.59
C GLU A 232 -20.52 -18.51 23.03
N LEU A 233 -21.68 -18.73 23.63
CA LEU A 233 -21.94 -18.37 25.03
C LEU A 233 -21.04 -19.14 26.01
N THR A 234 -20.79 -20.41 25.75
CA THR A 234 -19.89 -21.23 26.58
C THR A 234 -18.44 -20.73 26.51
N LYS A 235 -17.94 -20.40 25.31
CA LYS A 235 -16.62 -19.79 25.13
C LYS A 235 -16.51 -18.44 25.84
N TYR A 236 -17.54 -17.59 25.67
CA TYR A 236 -17.60 -16.30 26.34
C TYR A 236 -17.55 -16.45 27.87
N LYS A 237 -18.37 -17.36 28.44
CA LYS A 237 -18.42 -17.62 29.86
C LYS A 237 -17.07 -18.09 30.39
N LYS A 238 -16.49 -19.11 29.75
CA LYS A 238 -15.19 -19.68 30.12
C LYS A 238 -14.11 -18.62 30.17
N HIS A 239 -14.01 -17.79 29.12
CA HIS A 239 -12.99 -16.73 29.06
C HIS A 239 -13.16 -15.70 30.19
N ARG A 240 -14.40 -15.28 30.49
CA ARG A 240 -14.66 -14.33 31.58
C ARG A 240 -14.34 -14.92 32.95
N GLU A 241 -14.62 -16.20 33.17
CA GLU A 241 -14.29 -16.91 34.41
C GLU A 241 -12.76 -17.01 34.58
N GLU A 242 -12.02 -17.35 33.52
CA GLU A 242 -10.54 -17.39 33.53
C GLU A 242 -9.92 -16.02 33.87
N LYS A 243 -10.55 -14.93 33.47
CA LYS A 243 -10.10 -13.54 33.76
C LYS A 243 -10.65 -12.97 35.07
N GLY A 244 -11.56 -13.67 35.76
CA GLY A 244 -12.24 -13.15 36.94
C GLY A 244 -13.21 -11.99 36.64
N TRP A 245 -13.69 -11.86 35.41
CA TRP A 245 -14.60 -10.78 35.00
C TRP A 245 -16.06 -11.15 35.25
N LYS A 246 -16.87 -10.17 35.71
CA LYS A 246 -18.31 -10.34 35.91
C LYS A 246 -19.01 -10.57 34.54
N THR A 247 -19.98 -11.50 34.52
CA THR A 247 -20.84 -11.70 33.35
C THR A 247 -21.97 -10.67 33.36
N PRO A 248 -22.22 -9.98 32.21
CA PRO A 248 -23.29 -9.00 32.11
C PRO A 248 -24.66 -9.65 32.04
N GLU A 249 -25.70 -8.89 32.34
CA GLU A 249 -27.11 -9.36 32.35
C GLU A 249 -27.52 -9.89 30.97
N ARG A 250 -27.09 -9.22 29.90
CA ARG A 250 -27.32 -9.69 28.51
C ARG A 250 -26.88 -11.15 28.31
N PHE A 251 -25.72 -11.53 28.82
CA PHE A 251 -25.24 -12.92 28.74
C PHE A 251 -26.21 -13.88 29.44
N LYS A 252 -26.67 -13.53 30.65
CA LYS A 252 -27.58 -14.41 31.43
C LYS A 252 -28.89 -14.64 30.69
N ILE A 253 -29.46 -13.58 30.10
CA ILE A 253 -30.67 -13.65 29.29
C ILE A 253 -30.49 -14.57 28.08
N LEU A 254 -29.36 -14.44 27.35
CA LEU A 254 -29.09 -15.28 26.19
C LEU A 254 -28.83 -16.74 26.59
N PHE A 255 -28.07 -16.95 27.66
CA PHE A 255 -27.74 -18.29 28.14
C PHE A 255 -28.96 -19.06 28.66
N SER A 256 -29.91 -18.40 29.32
CA SER A 256 -31.15 -19.03 29.77
C SER A 256 -32.01 -19.59 28.64
N LYS A 257 -31.89 -19.09 27.43
CA LYS A 257 -32.62 -19.60 26.25
C LYS A 257 -32.10 -20.97 25.75
N VAL A 258 -30.90 -21.37 26.16
CA VAL A 258 -30.21 -22.56 25.63
C VAL A 258 -29.59 -23.45 26.72
N SER A 259 -29.91 -23.19 28.01
CA SER A 259 -29.39 -23.95 29.16
C SER A 259 -29.68 -25.45 29.09
N ASP A 260 -30.78 -25.84 28.45
CA ASP A 260 -31.27 -27.21 28.39
C ASP A 260 -30.80 -27.95 27.12
N ILE A 261 -29.95 -27.31 26.31
CA ILE A 261 -29.48 -27.90 25.05
C ILE A 261 -28.18 -28.66 25.31
N GLU A 262 -28.20 -29.94 24.98
CA GLU A 262 -26.99 -30.75 24.94
C GLU A 262 -26.20 -30.48 23.67
N CYS A 263 -24.92 -30.17 23.83
CA CYS A 263 -24.00 -29.95 22.71
C CYS A 263 -22.72 -30.76 22.92
N SER A 264 -22.47 -31.70 22.02
CA SER A 264 -21.24 -32.51 21.99
C SER A 264 -20.06 -31.81 21.35
N SER A 265 -20.30 -30.75 20.54
CA SER A 265 -19.25 -29.98 19.89
C SER A 265 -18.67 -28.96 20.86
N LEU A 266 -17.33 -28.79 20.82
CA LEU A 266 -16.60 -27.85 21.67
C LEU A 266 -16.25 -26.55 20.93
N ASP A 267 -16.40 -26.51 19.60
CA ASP A 267 -16.07 -25.30 18.83
C ASP A 267 -16.89 -25.16 17.53
N ASN A 268 -16.86 -23.92 17.01
CA ASN A 268 -17.54 -23.49 15.78
C ASN A 268 -16.56 -23.26 14.62
N LYS A 269 -15.34 -23.82 14.63
CA LYS A 269 -14.31 -23.49 13.61
C LYS A 269 -14.81 -23.74 12.19
N THR A 270 -15.39 -24.93 11.93
CA THR A 270 -15.92 -25.27 10.61
C THR A 270 -17.06 -24.33 10.21
N PHE A 271 -17.93 -23.98 11.18
CA PHE A 271 -19.00 -23.02 10.96
C PHE A 271 -18.46 -21.63 10.59
N TYR A 272 -17.45 -21.12 11.31
CA TYR A 272 -16.84 -19.83 10.96
C TYR A 272 -16.24 -19.84 9.57
N GLU A 273 -15.46 -20.88 9.22
CA GLU A 273 -14.82 -20.98 7.91
C GLU A 273 -15.82 -21.02 6.74
N SER A 274 -16.93 -21.73 6.90
CA SER A 274 -17.98 -21.77 5.88
C SER A 274 -18.80 -20.48 5.82
N SER A 275 -19.15 -19.91 6.98
CA SER A 275 -20.04 -18.75 7.06
C SER A 275 -19.36 -17.47 6.59
N LYS A 276 -18.07 -17.23 6.91
CA LYS A 276 -17.33 -16.02 6.52
C LYS A 276 -17.27 -15.80 5.01
N LEU A 277 -17.39 -16.86 4.20
CA LEU A 277 -17.30 -16.77 2.74
C LEU A 277 -18.35 -15.82 2.13
N LYS A 278 -19.55 -15.78 2.70
CA LYS A 278 -20.61 -14.86 2.24
C LYS A 278 -20.25 -13.39 2.50
N ALA A 279 -19.60 -13.08 3.63
CA ALA A 279 -19.13 -11.73 3.94
C ALA A 279 -18.01 -11.31 2.99
N GLU A 280 -17.06 -12.22 2.73
CA GLU A 280 -15.99 -11.98 1.78
C GLU A 280 -16.53 -11.78 0.35
N GLU A 281 -17.44 -12.63 -0.10
CA GLU A 281 -18.07 -12.52 -1.41
C GLU A 281 -18.83 -11.19 -1.55
N TYR A 282 -19.61 -10.79 -0.53
CA TYR A 282 -20.36 -9.54 -0.53
C TYR A 282 -19.45 -8.32 -0.78
N ILE A 283 -18.29 -8.28 -0.12
CA ILE A 283 -17.34 -7.17 -0.28
C ILE A 283 -16.57 -7.28 -1.61
N LEU A 284 -16.18 -8.50 -1.99
CA LEU A 284 -15.28 -8.71 -3.12
C LEU A 284 -15.99 -8.83 -4.47
N SER A 285 -17.33 -8.94 -4.50
CA SER A 285 -18.10 -9.15 -5.74
C SER A 285 -17.81 -8.09 -6.82
N ASN A 286 -17.66 -6.83 -6.41
CA ASN A 286 -17.43 -5.70 -7.32
C ASN A 286 -15.95 -5.35 -7.50
N ILE A 287 -15.02 -6.05 -6.83
CA ILE A 287 -13.58 -5.81 -6.97
C ILE A 287 -13.07 -6.68 -8.12
N PRO A 288 -12.48 -6.07 -9.17
CA PRO A 288 -11.93 -6.84 -10.28
C PRO A 288 -10.74 -7.69 -9.81
N SER A 289 -10.64 -8.88 -10.40
CA SER A 289 -9.47 -9.72 -10.24
C SER A 289 -8.36 -9.25 -11.17
N THR A 290 -7.12 -9.29 -10.70
CA THR A 290 -5.93 -9.07 -11.51
C THR A 290 -4.96 -10.22 -11.36
N TYR A 291 -4.22 -10.54 -12.42
CA TYR A 291 -3.15 -11.52 -12.35
C TYR A 291 -1.84 -10.84 -11.97
N VAL A 292 -1.14 -11.45 -11.01
CA VAL A 292 0.15 -10.98 -10.52
C VAL A 292 1.12 -12.16 -10.40
N VAL A 293 2.40 -11.90 -10.53
CA VAL A 293 3.46 -12.89 -10.36
C VAL A 293 4.20 -12.65 -9.06
N LEU A 294 4.58 -13.73 -8.36
CA LEU A 294 5.57 -13.65 -7.30
C LEU A 294 6.94 -13.40 -7.95
N TYR A 295 7.37 -12.17 -7.89
CA TYR A 295 8.58 -11.71 -8.57
C TYR A 295 9.84 -11.96 -7.75
N GLU A 296 9.80 -11.61 -6.44
CA GLU A 296 10.95 -11.70 -5.55
C GLU A 296 10.53 -11.98 -4.11
N THR A 297 11.46 -12.50 -3.32
CA THR A 297 11.31 -12.66 -1.87
C THR A 297 12.50 -12.02 -1.15
N PHE A 298 12.24 -11.37 -0.02
CA PHE A 298 13.31 -10.80 0.81
C PHE A 298 13.00 -10.92 2.30
N LYS A 299 14.01 -10.76 3.14
CA LYS A 299 13.82 -10.65 4.59
C LYS A 299 13.85 -9.18 5.02
N ASN A 300 12.86 -8.75 5.78
CA ASN A 300 12.83 -7.40 6.35
C ASN A 300 13.86 -7.26 7.49
N LYS A 301 13.95 -6.05 8.10
CA LYS A 301 14.88 -5.76 9.20
C LYS A 301 14.70 -6.68 10.42
N GLU A 302 13.51 -7.25 10.61
CA GLU A 302 13.18 -8.17 11.69
C GLU A 302 13.42 -9.65 11.31
N GLY A 303 14.03 -9.91 10.14
CA GLY A 303 14.28 -11.27 9.63
C GLY A 303 13.04 -11.98 9.07
N LYS A 304 11.88 -11.31 9.01
CA LYS A 304 10.63 -11.89 8.50
C LYS A 304 10.62 -11.86 6.97
N GLU A 305 10.27 -13.00 6.36
CA GLU A 305 10.15 -13.11 4.90
C GLU A 305 8.98 -12.27 4.37
N ARG A 306 9.22 -11.60 3.25
CA ARG A 306 8.28 -10.79 2.49
C ARG A 306 8.28 -11.23 1.04
N LEU A 307 7.10 -11.19 0.42
CA LEU A 307 6.86 -11.58 -0.96
C LEU A 307 6.50 -10.33 -1.75
N ILE A 308 7.18 -10.11 -2.88
CA ILE A 308 6.91 -9.01 -3.81
C ILE A 308 6.15 -9.56 -5.01
N PHE A 309 4.99 -8.97 -5.28
CA PHE A 309 4.15 -9.30 -6.42
C PHE A 309 4.05 -8.11 -7.37
N THR A 310 3.94 -8.39 -8.67
CA THR A 310 3.71 -7.38 -9.70
C THR A 310 2.89 -7.96 -10.85
N ASP A 311 2.21 -7.09 -11.60
CA ASP A 311 1.58 -7.40 -12.90
C ASP A 311 2.46 -6.99 -14.08
N PHE A 312 3.70 -6.53 -13.80
CA PHE A 312 4.69 -5.96 -14.73
C PHE A 312 4.31 -4.61 -15.34
N LYS A 313 3.23 -3.98 -14.90
CA LYS A 313 2.79 -2.69 -15.39
C LYS A 313 2.72 -1.65 -14.28
N ASP A 314 1.60 -1.60 -13.58
CA ASP A 314 1.29 -0.55 -12.62
C ASP A 314 1.16 -1.07 -11.19
N ILE A 315 1.01 -2.38 -11.02
CA ILE A 315 0.76 -3.00 -9.72
C ILE A 315 2.06 -3.61 -9.18
N GLU A 316 2.47 -3.10 -8.01
CA GLU A 316 3.48 -3.74 -7.18
C GLU A 316 3.03 -3.69 -5.72
N PHE A 317 3.12 -4.81 -5.01
CA PHE A 317 2.82 -4.86 -3.58
C PHE A 317 3.66 -5.89 -2.85
N VAL A 318 3.75 -5.70 -1.53
CA VAL A 318 4.48 -6.58 -0.64
C VAL A 318 3.53 -7.21 0.36
N THR A 319 3.62 -8.52 0.54
CA THR A 319 2.84 -9.24 1.55
C THR A 319 3.68 -10.29 2.26
N ASN A 320 3.08 -11.13 3.08
CA ASN A 320 3.73 -12.24 3.77
C ASN A 320 2.98 -13.55 3.53
N ARG A 321 3.64 -14.69 3.81
CA ARG A 321 3.04 -16.03 3.58
C ARG A 321 1.79 -16.30 4.42
N LYS A 322 1.61 -15.60 5.55
CA LYS A 322 0.46 -15.79 6.44
C LYS A 322 -0.83 -15.15 5.91
N LYS A 323 -0.72 -14.27 4.89
CA LYS A 323 -1.89 -13.57 4.33
C LYS A 323 -2.90 -14.50 3.68
N SER A 324 -2.43 -15.59 3.05
CA SER A 324 -3.29 -16.63 2.45
C SER A 324 -2.61 -17.99 2.50
N HIS A 325 -3.39 -19.06 2.65
CA HIS A 325 -2.89 -20.43 2.58
C HIS A 325 -2.20 -20.72 1.22
N SER A 326 -2.69 -20.12 0.14
CA SER A 326 -2.10 -20.26 -1.21
C SER A 326 -0.66 -19.73 -1.31
N LEU A 327 -0.23 -18.87 -0.37
CA LEU A 327 1.12 -18.30 -0.34
C LEU A 327 2.15 -19.14 0.43
N VAL A 328 1.73 -20.14 1.20
CA VAL A 328 2.62 -20.94 2.05
C VAL A 328 3.77 -21.56 1.25
N ASN A 329 3.44 -22.17 0.11
CA ASN A 329 4.41 -22.84 -0.77
C ASN A 329 4.68 -22.06 -2.08
N ALA A 330 4.38 -20.77 -2.11
CA ALA A 330 4.58 -19.93 -3.28
C ALA A 330 6.07 -19.85 -3.65
N LYS A 331 6.36 -19.96 -4.94
CA LYS A 331 7.71 -19.89 -5.53
C LYS A 331 7.79 -18.71 -6.49
N LYS A 332 9.00 -18.23 -6.73
CA LYS A 332 9.27 -17.23 -7.75
C LYS A 332 8.70 -17.68 -9.11
N ASN A 333 8.07 -16.77 -9.84
CA ASN A 333 7.34 -16.96 -11.09
C ASN A 333 6.00 -17.70 -11.00
N ASP A 334 5.53 -18.06 -9.78
CA ASP A 334 4.15 -18.51 -9.61
C ASP A 334 3.19 -17.35 -9.89
N ILE A 335 2.11 -17.63 -10.63
CA ILE A 335 1.04 -16.67 -10.94
C ILE A 335 -0.08 -16.81 -9.94
N PHE A 336 -0.62 -15.67 -9.55
CA PHE A 336 -1.75 -15.57 -8.63
C PHE A 336 -2.84 -14.69 -9.23
N GLU A 337 -4.07 -15.01 -8.89
CA GLU A 337 -5.21 -14.13 -9.08
C GLU A 337 -5.45 -13.39 -7.78
N ALA A 338 -5.44 -12.06 -7.82
CA ALA A 338 -5.55 -11.20 -6.66
C ALA A 338 -6.69 -10.19 -6.82
N LYS A 339 -7.40 -9.92 -5.70
CA LYS A 339 -8.28 -8.77 -5.55
C LYS A 339 -7.61 -7.78 -4.63
N LEU A 340 -7.42 -6.58 -5.12
CA LEU A 340 -6.60 -5.55 -4.49
C LEU A 340 -7.43 -4.28 -4.26
N HIS A 341 -7.11 -3.56 -3.20
CA HIS A 341 -7.58 -2.21 -2.94
C HIS A 341 -6.39 -1.26 -2.84
N TYR A 342 -6.45 -0.11 -3.50
CA TYR A 342 -5.38 0.89 -3.40
C TYR A 342 -5.66 1.84 -2.24
N ASP A 343 -4.81 1.79 -1.22
CA ASP A 343 -4.81 2.68 -0.07
C ASP A 343 -4.10 4.00 -0.45
N ASN A 344 -4.90 5.02 -0.75
CA ASN A 344 -4.40 6.33 -1.19
C ASN A 344 -3.59 7.04 -0.11
N ALA A 345 -3.95 6.87 1.16
CA ALA A 345 -3.28 7.54 2.28
C ALA A 345 -1.84 7.03 2.47
N ASN A 346 -1.62 5.73 2.28
CA ASN A 346 -0.31 5.08 2.43
C ASN A 346 0.35 4.75 1.09
N GLN A 347 -0.27 5.11 -0.04
CA GLN A 347 0.22 4.87 -1.42
C GLN A 347 0.67 3.41 -1.63
N ARG A 348 -0.20 2.47 -1.29
CA ARG A 348 0.09 1.03 -1.38
C ARG A 348 -1.14 0.21 -1.72
N TYR A 349 -0.93 -0.96 -2.31
CA TYR A 349 -2.00 -1.95 -2.49
C TYR A 349 -2.21 -2.79 -1.23
N LEU A 350 -3.46 -2.94 -0.82
CA LEU A 350 -3.91 -3.88 0.20
C LEU A 350 -4.43 -5.14 -0.48
N VAL A 351 -3.93 -6.30 -0.04
CA VAL A 351 -4.35 -7.59 -0.55
C VAL A 351 -5.63 -8.01 0.16
N LEU A 352 -6.75 -7.98 -0.55
CA LEU A 352 -8.04 -8.42 -0.05
C LEU A 352 -8.22 -9.94 -0.19
N LYS A 353 -7.86 -10.49 -1.37
CA LYS A 353 -7.84 -11.92 -1.66
C LYS A 353 -6.68 -12.23 -2.60
N ILE A 354 -6.05 -13.38 -2.43
CA ILE A 354 -5.01 -13.86 -3.34
C ILE A 354 -5.05 -15.39 -3.37
N GLU A 355 -5.15 -15.95 -4.56
CA GLU A 355 -5.24 -17.39 -4.81
C GLU A 355 -4.25 -17.78 -5.90
N LYS A 356 -3.64 -18.97 -5.77
CA LYS A 356 -2.70 -19.46 -6.79
C LYS A 356 -3.47 -19.79 -8.06
N SER A 357 -2.99 -19.26 -9.20
CA SER A 357 -3.52 -19.53 -10.51
C SER A 357 -2.79 -20.72 -11.16
N LEU A 358 -3.46 -21.39 -12.08
CA LEU A 358 -2.87 -22.40 -12.95
C LEU A 358 -2.16 -21.81 -14.19
N HIS A 359 -2.31 -20.51 -14.41
CA HIS A 359 -1.65 -19.83 -15.53
C HIS A 359 -0.14 -19.72 -15.33
N THR A 360 0.58 -19.64 -16.47
CA THR A 360 2.01 -19.34 -16.52
C THR A 360 2.26 -17.85 -16.65
N ILE A 361 3.52 -17.42 -16.58
CA ILE A 361 3.93 -16.02 -16.72
C ILE A 361 3.45 -15.40 -18.05
N ASP A 362 3.23 -16.20 -19.08
CA ASP A 362 2.74 -15.76 -20.39
C ASP A 362 1.40 -15.00 -20.29
N LYS A 363 0.61 -15.26 -19.23
CA LYS A 363 -0.67 -14.57 -18.99
C LYS A 363 -0.51 -13.06 -18.77
N ILE A 364 0.63 -12.62 -18.24
CA ILE A 364 0.87 -11.22 -17.87
C ILE A 364 2.14 -10.63 -18.51
N ILE A 365 2.91 -11.44 -19.23
CA ILE A 365 4.18 -10.99 -19.85
C ILE A 365 3.96 -9.88 -20.89
N ASP A 366 2.79 -9.80 -21.48
CA ASP A 366 2.43 -8.75 -22.43
C ASP A 366 2.22 -7.39 -21.78
N ASN A 367 2.08 -7.32 -20.46
CA ASN A 367 2.05 -6.07 -19.71
C ASN A 367 3.46 -5.48 -19.52
N ALA A 368 4.50 -6.29 -19.70
CA ALA A 368 5.89 -5.85 -19.54
C ALA A 368 6.30 -4.87 -20.65
N GLN A 369 7.26 -4.03 -20.32
CA GLN A 369 7.88 -3.14 -21.31
C GLN A 369 8.60 -3.94 -22.37
N GLU A 370 8.51 -3.51 -23.62
CA GLU A 370 9.18 -4.15 -24.76
C GLU A 370 10.07 -3.14 -25.46
N GLU A 371 11.33 -3.50 -25.67
CA GLU A 371 12.31 -2.67 -26.36
C GLU A 371 13.21 -3.51 -27.28
N ILE A 372 13.71 -2.84 -28.32
CA ILE A 372 14.74 -3.40 -29.22
C ILE A 372 16.09 -2.93 -28.72
N ALA A 373 17.00 -3.87 -28.54
CA ALA A 373 18.37 -3.64 -28.14
C ALA A 373 19.33 -4.25 -29.17
N ILE A 374 20.56 -3.73 -29.22
CA ILE A 374 21.65 -4.30 -30.03
C ILE A 374 22.67 -5.00 -29.15
N VAL A 375 23.20 -6.14 -29.60
CA VAL A 375 24.31 -6.83 -28.94
C VAL A 375 25.61 -6.19 -29.41
N ASP A 376 26.30 -5.51 -28.52
CA ASP A 376 27.53 -4.77 -28.85
C ASP A 376 28.82 -5.50 -28.41
N HIS A 377 28.73 -6.40 -27.44
CA HIS A 377 29.88 -7.13 -26.93
C HIS A 377 29.50 -8.53 -26.43
N ILE A 378 30.41 -9.50 -26.68
CA ILE A 378 30.30 -10.88 -26.22
C ILE A 378 31.57 -11.25 -25.48
N ASN A 379 31.45 -11.72 -24.23
CA ASN A 379 32.53 -12.23 -23.42
C ASN A 379 32.39 -13.76 -23.28
N THR A 380 33.14 -14.51 -24.08
CA THR A 380 33.08 -15.98 -24.10
C THR A 380 33.65 -16.60 -22.81
N GLN A 381 34.66 -15.98 -22.20
CA GLN A 381 35.25 -16.47 -20.94
C GLN A 381 34.28 -16.34 -19.76
N LYS A 382 33.59 -15.21 -19.67
CA LYS A 382 32.56 -14.97 -18.64
C LYS A 382 31.21 -15.53 -19.03
N LYS A 383 31.06 -16.09 -20.23
CA LYS A 383 29.80 -16.66 -20.75
C LYS A 383 28.62 -15.69 -20.69
N LEU A 384 28.81 -14.48 -21.21
CA LEU A 384 27.80 -13.44 -21.25
C LEU A 384 27.88 -12.59 -22.50
N PHE A 385 26.82 -11.89 -22.81
CA PHE A 385 26.81 -10.82 -23.80
C PHE A 385 26.22 -9.53 -23.21
N HIS A 386 26.71 -8.41 -23.70
CA HIS A 386 26.23 -7.07 -23.37
C HIS A 386 25.26 -6.60 -24.45
N TYR A 387 24.23 -5.87 -24.05
CA TYR A 387 23.24 -5.28 -24.95
C TYR A 387 22.98 -3.83 -24.60
N VAL A 388 22.62 -3.02 -25.60
CA VAL A 388 22.31 -1.60 -25.47
C VAL A 388 20.93 -1.31 -26.02
N ILE A 389 20.08 -0.67 -25.20
CA ILE A 389 18.75 -0.18 -25.59
C ILE A 389 18.85 1.28 -26.07
N ASN A 390 19.60 2.09 -25.33
CA ASN A 390 19.87 3.51 -25.64
C ASN A 390 21.07 4.00 -24.79
N SER A 391 21.39 5.30 -24.84
CA SER A 391 22.50 5.90 -24.08
C SER A 391 22.37 5.88 -22.55
N ARG A 392 21.23 5.49 -22.00
CA ARG A 392 20.95 5.44 -20.55
C ARG A 392 20.62 4.04 -20.05
N GLN A 393 20.37 3.13 -20.96
CA GLN A 393 19.89 1.79 -20.64
C GLN A 393 20.67 0.75 -21.45
N ASP A 394 21.43 -0.03 -20.74
CA ASP A 394 22.22 -1.15 -21.22
C ASP A 394 22.23 -2.26 -20.16
N GLY A 395 22.78 -3.40 -20.48
CA GLY A 395 22.86 -4.49 -19.51
C GLY A 395 23.61 -5.71 -20.02
N VAL A 396 23.68 -6.70 -19.16
CA VAL A 396 24.41 -7.95 -19.40
C VAL A 396 23.48 -9.14 -19.19
N ILE A 397 23.58 -10.13 -20.05
CA ILE A 397 22.85 -11.40 -19.96
C ILE A 397 23.85 -12.55 -19.96
N HIS A 398 23.76 -13.42 -18.96
CA HIS A 398 24.55 -14.63 -18.91
C HIS A 398 23.95 -15.73 -19.80
N PHE A 399 24.78 -16.53 -20.42
CA PHE A 399 24.35 -17.63 -21.32
C PHE A 399 23.59 -18.76 -20.58
N ASP A 400 23.68 -18.86 -19.28
CA ASP A 400 22.87 -19.77 -18.47
C ASP A 400 21.43 -19.28 -18.26
N GLN A 401 21.18 -17.99 -18.46
CA GLN A 401 19.86 -17.37 -18.33
C GLN A 401 19.03 -17.44 -19.61
N THR A 402 19.64 -17.86 -20.74
CA THR A 402 18.96 -17.91 -22.03
C THR A 402 19.56 -18.98 -22.94
N THR A 403 18.73 -19.55 -23.81
CA THR A 403 19.17 -20.40 -24.90
C THR A 403 19.75 -19.64 -26.11
N LEU A 404 19.58 -18.32 -26.12
CA LEU A 404 20.00 -17.44 -27.18
C LEU A 404 21.54 -17.43 -27.30
N ARG A 405 22.02 -17.45 -28.52
CA ARG A 405 23.46 -17.30 -28.83
C ARG A 405 23.59 -16.23 -29.91
N PRO A 406 23.48 -14.95 -29.56
CA PRO A 406 23.57 -13.86 -30.53
C PRO A 406 24.99 -13.62 -30.95
N GLU A 407 25.15 -12.92 -32.10
CA GLU A 407 26.41 -12.36 -32.58
C GLU A 407 26.44 -10.84 -32.33
N ILE A 408 27.62 -10.25 -32.32
CA ILE A 408 27.79 -8.79 -32.24
C ILE A 408 27.08 -8.14 -33.43
N GLY A 409 26.22 -7.16 -33.17
CA GLY A 409 25.39 -6.49 -34.17
C GLY A 409 24.03 -7.12 -34.40
N ASN A 410 23.72 -8.25 -33.75
CA ASN A 410 22.36 -8.77 -33.77
C ASN A 410 21.44 -7.87 -32.95
N PHE A 411 20.22 -7.70 -33.45
CA PHE A 411 19.15 -7.09 -32.69
C PHE A 411 18.39 -8.14 -31.91
N ILE A 412 18.06 -7.80 -30.69
CA ILE A 412 17.24 -8.60 -29.79
C ILE A 412 16.03 -7.79 -29.30
N LYS A 413 14.88 -8.43 -29.23
CA LYS A 413 13.69 -7.90 -28.61
C LYS A 413 13.68 -8.36 -27.17
N ILE A 414 13.56 -7.41 -26.25
CA ILE A 414 13.62 -7.65 -24.80
C ILE A 414 12.30 -7.25 -24.20
N LYS A 415 11.61 -8.18 -23.52
CA LYS A 415 10.54 -7.87 -22.59
C LYS A 415 11.13 -7.79 -21.20
N TYR A 416 10.90 -6.69 -20.51
CA TYR A 416 11.48 -6.42 -19.20
C TYR A 416 10.54 -5.65 -18.29
N TYR A 417 10.85 -5.73 -16.99
CA TYR A 417 10.21 -4.95 -15.94
C TYR A 417 11.27 -4.12 -15.22
N SER A 418 10.97 -2.83 -15.04
CA SER A 418 11.85 -1.90 -14.33
C SER A 418 11.49 -1.84 -12.86
N SER A 419 12.43 -2.09 -11.98
CA SER A 419 12.29 -1.93 -10.53
C SER A 419 13.30 -0.92 -9.99
N ASN A 420 12.91 -0.17 -8.97
CA ASN A 420 13.82 0.75 -8.31
C ASN A 420 14.62 0.03 -7.23
N ASP A 421 15.92 -0.02 -7.38
CA ASP A 421 16.80 -0.48 -6.31
C ASP A 421 16.89 0.61 -5.22
N LYS A 422 16.21 0.38 -4.11
CA LYS A 422 16.17 1.29 -2.96
C LYS A 422 17.55 1.57 -2.33
N LYS A 423 18.56 0.73 -2.58
CA LYS A 423 19.92 0.90 -2.03
C LYS A 423 20.78 1.81 -2.90
N SER A 424 20.67 1.68 -4.22
CA SER A 424 21.51 2.43 -5.16
C SER A 424 20.78 3.62 -5.80
N ASN A 425 19.48 3.77 -5.57
CA ASN A 425 18.60 4.73 -6.25
C ASN A 425 18.66 4.64 -7.79
N LYS A 426 19.03 3.46 -8.32
CA LYS A 426 19.13 3.18 -9.75
C LYS A 426 17.97 2.29 -10.18
N THR A 427 17.50 2.53 -11.40
CA THR A 427 16.53 1.64 -12.06
C THR A 427 17.23 0.36 -12.49
N LYS A 428 16.74 -0.79 -12.00
CA LYS A 428 17.21 -2.11 -12.40
C LYS A 428 16.28 -2.68 -13.46
N ILE A 429 16.85 -3.09 -14.59
CA ILE A 429 16.14 -3.80 -15.66
C ILE A 429 16.13 -5.29 -15.33
N ASN A 430 14.95 -5.87 -15.23
CA ASN A 430 14.75 -7.29 -14.96
C ASN A 430 14.17 -7.95 -16.23
N ILE A 431 14.98 -8.72 -16.91
CA ILE A 431 14.60 -9.33 -18.18
C ILE A 431 13.67 -10.52 -17.94
N LEU A 432 12.56 -10.55 -18.66
CA LEU A 432 11.54 -11.60 -18.61
C LEU A 432 11.61 -12.52 -19.81
N LYS A 433 11.83 -11.95 -21.00
CA LYS A 433 11.94 -12.69 -22.27
C LYS A 433 12.90 -11.98 -23.20
N ILE A 434 13.61 -12.79 -24.00
CA ILE A 434 14.52 -12.29 -25.03
C ILE A 434 14.34 -13.15 -26.26
N GLU A 435 14.34 -12.53 -27.45
CA GLU A 435 14.31 -13.22 -28.71
C GLU A 435 15.11 -12.43 -29.77
N LEU A 436 15.68 -13.12 -30.76
CA LEU A 436 16.28 -12.45 -31.91
C LEU A 436 15.19 -11.78 -32.74
N THR A 437 15.50 -10.61 -33.27
CA THR A 437 14.60 -9.91 -34.18
C THR A 437 15.31 -9.42 -35.43
N SER A 438 14.57 -9.35 -36.53
CA SER A 438 15.03 -8.70 -37.77
C SER A 438 14.72 -7.19 -37.78
N GLU A 439 13.99 -6.69 -36.76
CA GLU A 439 13.70 -5.26 -36.65
C GLU A 439 14.98 -4.48 -36.30
N ILE A 440 15.31 -3.48 -37.11
CA ILE A 440 16.50 -2.65 -36.95
C ILE A 440 16.15 -1.32 -36.31
N LYS A 441 16.81 -1.01 -35.20
CA LYS A 441 16.70 0.30 -34.54
C LYS A 441 17.81 1.22 -35.05
N SER A 442 17.50 2.11 -36.01
CA SER A 442 18.46 2.98 -36.69
C SER A 442 19.27 3.89 -35.75
N SER A 443 18.79 4.14 -34.56
CA SER A 443 19.52 4.88 -33.51
C SER A 443 20.68 4.07 -32.89
N LEU A 444 20.76 2.76 -33.13
CA LEU A 444 21.80 1.86 -32.58
C LEU A 444 22.75 1.27 -33.62
N LEU A 445 22.38 1.31 -34.89
CA LEU A 445 23.17 0.77 -35.98
C LEU A 445 23.13 1.72 -37.17
N LYS A 446 24.27 1.94 -37.77
CA LYS A 446 24.41 2.66 -39.05
C LYS A 446 25.53 2.05 -39.90
N SER A 447 25.58 2.40 -41.16
CA SER A 447 26.68 2.03 -42.05
C SER A 447 27.18 3.25 -42.83
N THR A 448 28.43 3.24 -43.16
CA THR A 448 29.04 4.22 -44.06
C THR A 448 29.99 3.54 -45.03
N THR A 449 30.18 4.15 -46.21
CA THR A 449 31.15 3.73 -47.22
C THR A 449 32.22 4.81 -47.33
N GLY A 450 33.44 4.39 -47.66
CA GLY A 450 34.56 5.30 -47.89
C GLY A 450 35.90 4.56 -47.89
N GLU A 451 36.94 5.31 -48.14
CA GLU A 451 38.31 4.81 -48.11
C GLU A 451 38.82 4.67 -46.68
N LEU A 452 39.39 3.51 -46.34
CA LEU A 452 40.12 3.30 -45.09
C LEU A 452 41.45 4.03 -45.11
N LYS A 453 41.64 4.95 -44.17
CA LYS A 453 42.92 5.65 -43.95
C LYS A 453 43.73 4.91 -42.89
N LEU A 454 44.64 4.06 -43.37
CA LEU A 454 45.48 3.24 -42.49
C LEU A 454 46.47 4.08 -41.69
N LYS A 455 46.72 3.70 -40.46
CA LYS A 455 47.65 4.34 -39.51
C LYS A 455 48.63 3.29 -38.95
N TYR A 456 49.85 3.72 -38.78
CA TYR A 456 50.96 2.91 -38.28
C TYR A 456 51.58 3.64 -37.11
N LYS A 457 51.77 2.98 -35.97
CA LYS A 457 52.46 3.56 -34.81
C LYS A 457 53.96 3.63 -35.09
N GLU A 458 54.61 4.71 -34.67
CA GLU A 458 56.08 4.83 -34.71
C GLU A 458 56.70 3.76 -33.79
N GLY A 459 57.61 2.93 -34.30
CA GLY A 459 58.31 1.86 -33.56
C GLY A 459 57.72 0.45 -33.68
N SER A 460 56.67 0.23 -34.46
CA SER A 460 56.11 -1.10 -34.70
C SER A 460 56.82 -1.88 -35.83
N LEU A 461 58.14 -1.81 -35.91
CA LEU A 461 58.95 -2.69 -36.79
C LEU A 461 59.18 -4.02 -36.04
N THR A 462 58.34 -4.99 -36.23
CA THR A 462 58.66 -6.38 -35.90
C THR A 462 59.45 -6.96 -37.09
N TYR A 463 60.73 -7.12 -36.89
CA TYR A 463 61.55 -7.94 -37.78
C TYR A 463 61.26 -9.39 -37.41
N ASP A 464 60.54 -10.13 -38.26
CA ASP A 464 60.57 -11.60 -38.22
C ASP A 464 61.88 -12.04 -38.84
N TYR A 465 62.82 -12.37 -37.94
CA TYR A 465 64.07 -13.07 -38.36
C TYR A 465 63.75 -14.54 -38.31
N ASP A 466 63.24 -15.06 -39.41
CA ASP A 466 63.30 -16.49 -39.68
C ASP A 466 63.87 -16.72 -41.09
N GLU A 467 65.14 -17.23 -41.09
CA GLU A 467 65.87 -17.89 -42.09
C GLU A 467 66.14 -17.19 -43.47
N ILE A 468 67.33 -16.70 -43.56
CA ILE A 468 68.01 -16.37 -44.85
C ILE A 468 68.17 -17.67 -45.62
N ILE A 469 67.36 -17.90 -46.63
CA ILE A 469 67.63 -18.82 -47.70
C ILE A 469 67.19 -18.13 -49.01
N ASP A 470 68.25 -17.84 -49.87
CA ASP A 470 68.20 -17.43 -51.29
C ASP A 470 67.54 -16.07 -51.63
N ASP A 471 68.38 -15.18 -52.09
CA ASP A 471 68.25 -14.00 -52.95
C ASP A 471 66.83 -13.63 -53.47
N GLN A 472 65.85 -13.46 -52.62
CA GLN A 472 64.63 -12.72 -52.91
C GLN A 472 64.38 -11.70 -51.78
N ILE A 473 64.29 -10.43 -52.18
CA ILE A 473 63.95 -9.33 -51.29
C ILE A 473 62.52 -9.56 -50.84
N ASP A 474 62.36 -10.07 -49.60
CA ASP A 474 61.06 -10.16 -48.97
C ASP A 474 60.62 -8.75 -48.64
N ILE A 475 59.56 -8.29 -49.27
CA ILE A 475 58.96 -6.97 -49.01
C ILE A 475 58.23 -7.09 -47.66
N ASP A 476 58.82 -6.50 -46.62
CA ASP A 476 58.24 -6.43 -45.31
C ASP A 476 56.87 -5.69 -45.37
N ILE A 477 55.82 -6.48 -45.42
CA ILE A 477 54.45 -5.94 -45.49
C ILE A 477 54.10 -5.40 -44.12
N ARG A 478 54.35 -4.10 -43.93
CA ARG A 478 54.00 -3.39 -42.67
C ARG A 478 52.50 -3.46 -42.40
N ARG A 479 52.08 -4.19 -41.35
CA ARG A 479 50.70 -4.32 -40.98
C ARG A 479 50.20 -3.04 -40.25
N PRO A 480 49.03 -2.51 -40.62
CA PRO A 480 48.48 -1.31 -39.99
C PRO A 480 48.05 -1.58 -38.54
N ASP A 481 48.29 -0.63 -37.65
CA ASP A 481 47.89 -0.73 -36.26
C ASP A 481 46.43 -0.33 -36.02
N PHE A 482 45.86 0.55 -36.86
CA PHE A 482 44.47 0.94 -36.90
C PHE A 482 44.15 1.71 -38.18
N ALA A 483 42.89 2.00 -38.41
CA ALA A 483 42.46 2.85 -39.50
C ALA A 483 41.37 3.83 -39.07
N PHE A 484 41.11 4.81 -39.91
CA PHE A 484 39.90 5.62 -39.86
C PHE A 484 39.14 5.52 -41.18
N ILE A 485 37.81 5.50 -41.05
CA ILE A 485 36.90 5.72 -42.15
C ILE A 485 35.98 6.86 -41.78
N ASN A 486 36.03 7.95 -42.50
CA ASN A 486 35.45 9.22 -42.07
C ASN A 486 36.00 9.54 -40.64
N ASP A 487 35.14 9.72 -39.64
CA ASP A 487 35.53 9.99 -38.26
C ASP A 487 35.51 8.75 -37.36
N TYR A 488 35.32 7.54 -37.93
CA TYR A 488 35.18 6.31 -37.15
C TYR A 488 36.50 5.54 -37.07
N TYR A 489 36.89 5.21 -35.85
CA TYR A 489 38.06 4.39 -35.57
C TYR A 489 37.79 2.92 -35.92
N VAL A 490 38.73 2.33 -36.65
CA VAL A 490 38.72 0.91 -37.04
C VAL A 490 39.89 0.21 -36.34
N PRO A 491 39.62 -0.70 -35.39
CA PRO A 491 40.67 -1.36 -34.63
C PRO A 491 41.45 -2.40 -35.44
N LYS A 492 42.69 -2.65 -35.01
CA LYS A 492 43.66 -3.56 -35.66
C LYS A 492 43.06 -4.92 -35.99
N TYR A 493 42.39 -5.56 -35.04
CA TYR A 493 41.83 -6.90 -35.20
C TYR A 493 40.83 -7.01 -36.38
N LEU A 494 40.11 -5.94 -36.70
CA LEU A 494 39.19 -5.92 -37.86
C LEU A 494 39.96 -5.81 -39.19
N LEU A 495 41.06 -5.09 -39.19
CA LEU A 495 41.93 -4.99 -40.37
C LEU A 495 42.59 -6.34 -40.65
N GLU A 496 43.12 -6.98 -39.61
CA GLU A 496 43.73 -8.31 -39.70
C GLU A 496 42.72 -9.38 -40.14
N LYS A 497 41.56 -9.42 -39.52
CA LYS A 497 40.47 -10.36 -39.85
C LYS A 497 40.02 -10.28 -41.30
N ASN A 498 40.08 -9.08 -41.90
CA ASN A 498 39.68 -8.85 -43.30
C ASN A 498 40.86 -8.75 -44.26
N ASN A 499 42.10 -9.06 -43.84
CA ASN A 499 43.33 -8.99 -44.64
C ASN A 499 43.46 -7.63 -45.36
N ILE A 500 43.34 -6.53 -44.60
CA ILE A 500 43.46 -5.16 -45.14
C ILE A 500 44.87 -4.64 -44.85
N THR A 501 45.65 -4.47 -45.91
CA THR A 501 47.06 -4.03 -45.85
C THR A 501 47.32 -2.73 -46.62
N SER A 502 46.34 -2.23 -47.37
CA SER A 502 46.41 -0.98 -48.13
C SER A 502 45.10 -0.19 -47.97
N ASN A 503 45.16 1.11 -48.26
CA ASN A 503 43.95 1.93 -48.32
C ASN A 503 43.01 1.35 -49.37
N THR A 504 41.82 1.05 -48.98
CA THR A 504 40.80 0.34 -49.76
C THR A 504 39.46 0.94 -49.49
N GLU A 505 38.62 1.03 -50.50
CA GLU A 505 37.23 1.45 -50.32
C GLU A 505 36.41 0.30 -49.73
N VAL A 506 35.72 0.58 -48.65
CA VAL A 506 34.94 -0.41 -47.90
C VAL A 506 33.62 0.17 -47.41
N LYS A 507 32.69 -0.72 -47.15
CA LYS A 507 31.50 -0.42 -46.33
C LYS A 507 31.74 -0.93 -44.93
N VAL A 508 31.50 -0.10 -43.94
CA VAL A 508 31.58 -0.49 -42.51
C VAL A 508 30.24 -0.40 -41.84
N ASN A 509 30.01 -1.33 -40.93
CA ASN A 509 28.86 -1.30 -40.03
C ASN A 509 29.34 -0.83 -38.67
N ILE A 510 28.58 0.12 -38.09
CA ILE A 510 28.95 0.88 -36.93
C ILE A 510 27.82 0.75 -35.91
N LEU A 511 28.10 0.26 -34.72
CA LEU A 511 27.13 0.12 -33.63
C LEU A 511 27.40 1.12 -32.51
N PHE A 512 26.33 1.49 -31.82
CA PHE A 512 26.37 2.32 -30.64
C PHE A 512 26.49 1.42 -29.40
N ASN A 513 27.51 1.62 -28.55
CA ASN A 513 27.75 0.80 -27.35
C ASN A 513 27.25 1.42 -26.06
N GLY A 514 26.34 2.40 -26.13
CA GLY A 514 25.85 3.15 -24.99
C GLY A 514 26.57 4.49 -24.77
N GLU A 515 27.85 4.58 -25.16
CA GLU A 515 28.69 5.79 -25.01
C GLU A 515 29.11 6.37 -26.32
N LYS A 516 29.60 5.52 -27.23
CA LYS A 516 30.20 5.91 -28.52
C LYS A 516 29.85 4.95 -29.63
N TRP A 517 30.11 5.39 -30.86
CA TRP A 517 29.94 4.61 -32.07
C TRP A 517 31.23 3.85 -32.40
N ASN A 518 31.13 2.54 -32.58
CA ASN A 518 32.27 1.66 -32.85
C ASN A 518 32.05 0.87 -34.12
N VAL A 519 33.08 0.82 -34.99
CA VAL A 519 33.09 -0.10 -36.15
C VAL A 519 33.21 -1.53 -35.63
N TYR A 520 32.32 -2.42 -36.08
CA TYR A 520 32.35 -3.83 -35.66
C TYR A 520 32.42 -4.80 -36.81
N LYS A 521 32.15 -4.34 -38.04
CA LYS A 521 32.21 -5.18 -39.28
C LYS A 521 32.68 -4.35 -40.45
N ILE A 522 33.50 -4.97 -41.30
CA ILE A 522 33.98 -4.41 -42.56
C ILE A 522 33.50 -5.32 -43.71
N GLU A 523 33.01 -4.74 -44.78
CA GLU A 523 32.62 -5.40 -46.02
C GLU A 523 33.40 -4.75 -47.15
N LYS A 524 34.19 -5.54 -47.92
CA LYS A 524 34.90 -5.06 -49.13
C LYS A 524 33.85 -4.78 -50.20
N ILE A 525 33.97 -3.64 -50.85
CA ILE A 525 33.08 -3.26 -51.95
C ILE A 525 33.65 -3.80 -53.26
#